data_eff0dbabe337e4b054eba24b54495c70
#
_entry.id   eff0dbabe337e4b054eba24b54495c70
#
_cell.length_a   1.000
_cell.length_b   1.000
_cell.length_c   1.000
_cell.angle_alpha   90.00
_cell.angle_beta   90.00
_cell.angle_gamma   90.00
#
_symmetry.space_group_name_H-M   'P 1'
#
loop_
_entity.id
_entity.type
_entity.pdbx_description
1 polymer ?
#
loop_
_entity_poly.entity_id
_entity_poly.type
_entity_poly.pdbx_seq_one_letter_code
_entity_poly.pdbx_strand_id
1 'polypeptide(L)'
;MRVRRSILTILGFALLASACSGSDDPASPTAAPTGPSGSSLSMEVASSDLAVGAAQHFEVGIFSSDGQGVELLSFGQLSMGFSYLGDGSGTARPGPQAVGTYVGAYGTSQGGSEPTFTDPNDARGIYLADVMFDQAGTWQVDATVDIPDEGSRTLSASFVVTKEHSLPAPGDRAKPTENLTMDSTGVPPAAIDSRALDGAPVPDPDLHGTTIADALDQQRPILVLFSTPTYCVSLMCGPETDGLEALANQYPDRAVFIHVEIWRNYQKSVVNRAANDWVCCDATGSLTEPWLFLIGPDGVIKDRWGPLFDPDEVAKELAQLPR
;
A
#
# COMPACT_ATOMS: atom_id res chain seq x y z
N MET A 1 -50.82 11.46 33.82
CA MET A 1 -51.02 12.85 33.35
C MET A 1 -50.70 12.91 31.87
N ARG A 2 -51.73 13.18 31.11
CA ARG A 2 -51.95 13.42 29.68
C ARG A 2 -50.77 13.30 28.67
N VAL A 3 -50.91 12.26 27.85
CA VAL A 3 -50.27 12.03 26.55
C VAL A 3 -50.88 13.00 25.54
N ARG A 4 -50.02 13.75 24.80
CA ARG A 4 -50.45 14.46 23.58
C ARG A 4 -49.85 13.75 22.37
N ARG A 5 -50.70 13.15 21.56
CA ARG A 5 -50.42 12.66 20.20
C ARG A 5 -50.44 13.87 19.27
N SER A 6 -49.37 14.03 18.46
CA SER A 6 -49.38 14.93 17.31
C SER A 6 -49.41 14.11 16.02
N ILE A 7 -50.37 14.46 15.20
CA ILE A 7 -50.71 13.87 13.91
C ILE A 7 -49.76 14.45 12.87
N LEU A 8 -49.11 13.59 12.10
CA LEU A 8 -48.26 13.98 10.97
C LEU A 8 -49.08 13.93 9.67
N THR A 9 -49.26 15.07 9.05
CA THR A 9 -49.99 15.25 7.79
C THR A 9 -49.02 14.97 6.63
N ILE A 10 -49.39 13.98 5.80
CA ILE A 10 -48.66 13.64 4.57
C ILE A 10 -49.14 14.56 3.45
N LEU A 11 -48.24 15.38 2.90
CA LEU A 11 -48.50 16.20 1.72
C LEU A 11 -47.93 15.46 0.49
N GLY A 12 -48.81 14.98 -0.37
CA GLY A 12 -48.45 14.36 -1.64
C GLY A 12 -47.97 15.42 -2.66
N PHE A 13 -46.83 15.18 -3.27
CA PHE A 13 -46.33 15.98 -4.39
C PHE A 13 -46.48 15.18 -5.68
N ALA A 14 -47.34 15.66 -6.57
CA ALA A 14 -47.54 15.11 -7.92
C ALA A 14 -46.35 15.55 -8.83
N LEU A 15 -45.64 14.61 -9.41
CA LEU A 15 -44.64 14.83 -10.43
C LEU A 15 -45.28 14.89 -11.82
N LEU A 16 -45.25 16.06 -12.44
CA LEU A 16 -45.57 16.27 -13.85
C LEU A 16 -44.33 15.88 -14.69
N ALA A 17 -44.48 14.84 -15.49
CA ALA A 17 -43.50 14.44 -16.49
C ALA A 17 -43.55 15.42 -17.69
N SER A 18 -42.44 16.14 -17.93
CA SER A 18 -42.18 16.82 -19.18
C SER A 18 -41.18 16.00 -20.00
N ALA A 19 -41.68 15.44 -21.08
CA ALA A 19 -40.84 14.82 -22.11
C ALA A 19 -40.20 15.90 -22.97
N CYS A 20 -38.86 15.99 -22.95
CA CYS A 20 -38.09 16.63 -24.01
C CYS A 20 -37.16 15.57 -24.60
N SER A 21 -37.41 15.24 -25.86
CA SER A 21 -36.56 14.45 -26.72
C SER A 21 -35.31 15.25 -27.10
N GLY A 22 -34.16 14.82 -26.64
CA GLY A 22 -32.85 15.26 -27.12
C GLY A 22 -31.96 14.03 -27.11
N SER A 23 -31.65 13.51 -28.27
CA SER A 23 -30.73 12.42 -28.49
C SER A 23 -29.30 12.94 -28.38
N ASP A 24 -28.70 12.76 -27.20
CA ASP A 24 -27.26 12.68 -27.02
C ASP A 24 -27.04 11.50 -26.09
N ASP A 25 -26.63 10.36 -26.65
CA ASP A 25 -26.21 9.18 -25.90
C ASP A 25 -24.94 9.54 -25.13
N PRO A 26 -24.95 9.51 -23.79
CA PRO A 26 -23.70 9.47 -23.04
C PRO A 26 -23.07 8.09 -23.32
N ALA A 27 -21.82 8.09 -23.75
CA ALA A 27 -21.03 6.88 -23.92
C ALA A 27 -21.23 5.97 -22.69
N SER A 28 -21.79 4.79 -22.91
CA SER A 28 -21.91 3.77 -21.87
C SER A 28 -20.52 3.50 -21.28
N PRO A 29 -20.36 3.41 -19.96
CA PRO A 29 -19.11 2.97 -19.39
C PRO A 29 -18.77 1.62 -19.99
N THR A 30 -17.55 1.49 -20.50
CA THR A 30 -17.00 0.22 -21.01
C THR A 30 -17.21 -0.82 -19.93
N ALA A 31 -17.95 -1.87 -20.22
CA ALA A 31 -18.18 -2.94 -19.27
C ALA A 31 -16.83 -3.52 -18.82
N ALA A 32 -16.66 -3.68 -17.53
CA ALA A 32 -15.48 -4.34 -16.98
C ALA A 32 -15.33 -5.73 -17.61
N PRO A 33 -14.10 -6.17 -17.96
CA PRO A 33 -13.88 -7.49 -18.49
C PRO A 33 -14.36 -8.54 -17.48
N THR A 34 -15.05 -9.57 -17.97
CA THR A 34 -15.51 -10.68 -17.13
C THR A 34 -14.39 -11.70 -16.94
N GLY A 35 -14.15 -12.09 -15.71
CA GLY A 35 -13.26 -13.17 -15.31
C GLY A 35 -13.87 -14.58 -15.49
N PRO A 36 -13.33 -15.60 -14.82
CA PRO A 36 -13.82 -16.97 -14.95
C PRO A 36 -15.33 -17.04 -14.74
N SER A 37 -16.04 -17.63 -15.69
CA SER A 37 -17.50 -17.91 -15.72
C SER A 37 -18.37 -17.04 -14.78
N GLY A 38 -18.44 -15.73 -15.07
CA GLY A 38 -19.36 -14.82 -14.36
C GLY A 38 -18.73 -13.94 -13.27
N SER A 39 -17.45 -14.06 -13.02
CA SER A 39 -16.72 -13.16 -12.11
C SER A 39 -16.37 -11.83 -12.77
N SER A 40 -16.29 -10.76 -11.97
CA SER A 40 -15.78 -9.46 -12.38
C SER A 40 -14.30 -9.36 -12.02
N LEU A 41 -13.48 -8.92 -12.98
CA LEU A 41 -12.08 -8.58 -12.72
C LEU A 41 -11.94 -7.09 -12.41
N SER A 42 -11.12 -6.77 -11.42
CA SER A 42 -10.74 -5.39 -11.08
C SER A 42 -9.23 -5.31 -10.85
N MET A 43 -8.67 -4.13 -11.08
CA MET A 43 -7.28 -3.81 -10.77
C MET A 43 -7.25 -2.58 -9.88
N GLU A 44 -6.41 -2.63 -8.86
CA GLU A 44 -6.14 -1.50 -7.97
C GLU A 44 -4.66 -1.16 -8.00
N VAL A 45 -4.36 0.13 -8.07
CA VAL A 45 -3.01 0.65 -7.87
C VAL A 45 -2.78 0.77 -6.38
N ALA A 46 -1.81 0.01 -5.86
CA ALA A 46 -1.48 -0.03 -4.44
C ALA A 46 -0.49 1.07 -4.03
N SER A 47 0.31 1.56 -4.99
CA SER A 47 1.23 2.68 -4.74
C SER A 47 0.48 3.97 -4.42
N SER A 48 0.77 4.60 -3.29
CA SER A 48 0.03 5.77 -2.77
C SER A 48 0.79 7.10 -2.85
N ASP A 49 2.11 7.09 -3.03
CA ASP A 49 2.95 8.31 -3.05
C ASP A 49 3.93 8.30 -4.22
N LEU A 50 3.39 8.47 -5.42
CA LEU A 50 4.13 8.53 -6.67
C LEU A 50 4.47 9.97 -7.05
N ALA A 51 5.71 10.24 -7.47
CA ALA A 51 6.16 11.56 -7.88
C ALA A 51 7.00 11.54 -9.16
N VAL A 52 7.18 12.71 -9.76
CA VAL A 52 8.08 12.90 -10.89
C VAL A 52 9.52 12.71 -10.45
N GLY A 53 10.35 12.00 -11.23
CA GLY A 53 11.77 11.90 -10.96
C GLY A 53 12.36 10.52 -11.19
N ALA A 54 13.09 10.01 -10.19
CA ALA A 54 13.75 8.71 -10.27
C ALA A 54 12.78 7.55 -10.45
N ALA A 55 13.27 6.40 -10.85
CA ALA A 55 12.51 5.16 -10.82
C ALA A 55 12.03 4.88 -9.39
N GLN A 56 10.81 4.40 -9.27
CA GLN A 56 10.14 4.12 -8.01
C GLN A 56 9.26 2.89 -8.15
N HIS A 57 9.00 2.22 -7.05
CA HIS A 57 8.16 1.03 -7.01
C HIS A 57 6.72 1.38 -7.38
N PHE A 58 6.22 0.73 -8.43
CA PHE A 58 4.83 0.81 -8.86
C PHE A 58 4.16 -0.53 -8.66
N GLU A 59 3.08 -0.55 -7.92
CA GLU A 59 2.46 -1.74 -7.40
C GLU A 59 0.98 -1.81 -7.78
N VAL A 60 0.55 -2.98 -8.26
CA VAL A 60 -0.85 -3.25 -8.59
C VAL A 60 -1.30 -4.61 -8.07
N GLY A 61 -2.54 -4.67 -7.58
CA GLY A 61 -3.27 -5.90 -7.29
C GLY A 61 -4.35 -6.14 -8.34
N ILE A 62 -4.55 -7.39 -8.76
CA ILE A 62 -5.65 -7.80 -9.62
C ILE A 62 -6.52 -8.78 -8.86
N PHE A 63 -7.82 -8.53 -8.88
CA PHE A 63 -8.82 -9.25 -8.12
C PHE A 63 -9.89 -9.83 -9.03
N SER A 64 -10.36 -11.02 -8.69
CA SER A 64 -11.55 -11.63 -9.23
C SER A 64 -12.61 -11.73 -8.15
N SER A 65 -13.86 -11.40 -8.44
CA SER A 65 -14.97 -11.57 -7.52
C SER A 65 -16.19 -12.13 -8.24
N ASP A 66 -16.75 -13.21 -7.72
CA ASP A 66 -17.96 -13.86 -8.21
C ASP A 66 -19.19 -13.61 -7.32
N GLY A 67 -19.05 -12.74 -6.30
CA GLY A 67 -20.06 -12.45 -5.30
C GLY A 67 -20.13 -13.48 -4.15
N GLN A 68 -19.31 -14.53 -4.19
CA GLN A 68 -19.15 -15.51 -3.10
C GLN A 68 -17.82 -15.31 -2.36
N GLY A 69 -16.81 -14.81 -3.08
CA GLY A 69 -15.49 -14.54 -2.53
C GLY A 69 -14.68 -13.59 -3.42
N VAL A 70 -13.48 -13.29 -2.96
CA VAL A 70 -12.47 -12.55 -3.71
C VAL A 70 -11.25 -13.44 -3.85
N GLU A 71 -10.76 -13.58 -5.06
CA GLU A 71 -9.49 -14.22 -5.38
C GLU A 71 -8.50 -13.17 -5.85
N LEU A 72 -7.22 -13.39 -5.60
CA LEU A 72 -6.11 -12.57 -6.07
C LEU A 72 -5.46 -13.25 -7.27
N LEU A 73 -5.14 -12.47 -8.30
CA LEU A 73 -4.22 -12.95 -9.32
C LEU A 73 -2.83 -12.98 -8.72
N SER A 74 -2.22 -14.15 -8.68
CA SER A 74 -0.93 -14.43 -8.06
C SER A 74 0.02 -15.02 -9.07
N PHE A 75 1.32 -14.88 -8.82
CA PHE A 75 2.42 -15.45 -9.62
C PHE A 75 2.60 -14.86 -11.02
N GLY A 76 3.68 -15.25 -11.67
CA GLY A 76 4.00 -14.82 -13.02
C GLY A 76 4.31 -13.33 -13.15
N GLN A 77 3.99 -12.79 -14.33
CA GLN A 77 4.31 -11.41 -14.69
C GLN A 77 3.14 -10.75 -15.41
N LEU A 78 3.07 -9.41 -15.30
CA LEU A 78 2.17 -8.53 -16.06
C LEU A 78 2.96 -7.64 -17.00
N SER A 79 2.43 -7.39 -18.21
CA SER A 79 2.88 -6.27 -19.03
C SER A 79 2.10 -5.02 -18.67
N MET A 80 2.80 -3.93 -18.31
CA MET A 80 2.21 -2.66 -17.91
C MET A 80 2.56 -1.57 -18.92
N GLY A 81 1.55 -0.94 -19.50
CA GLY A 81 1.68 0.23 -20.36
C GLY A 81 1.11 1.45 -19.67
N PHE A 82 1.85 2.55 -19.64
CA PHE A 82 1.40 3.77 -18.97
C PHE A 82 1.02 4.85 -19.99
N SER A 83 0.02 5.65 -19.65
CA SER A 83 -0.42 6.80 -20.45
C SER A 83 -0.68 8.00 -19.56
N TYR A 84 -0.15 9.15 -19.95
CA TYR A 84 -0.44 10.42 -19.29
C TYR A 84 -1.77 10.98 -19.79
N LEU A 85 -2.71 11.22 -18.89
CA LEU A 85 -4.06 11.73 -19.19
C LEU A 85 -4.18 13.24 -18.95
N GLY A 86 -3.19 13.84 -18.27
CA GLY A 86 -3.23 15.26 -17.92
C GLY A 86 -4.33 15.62 -16.94
N ASP A 87 -5.15 16.58 -17.33
CA ASP A 87 -6.36 17.00 -16.59
C ASP A 87 -7.65 16.36 -17.15
N GLY A 88 -7.51 15.39 -18.04
CA GLY A 88 -8.63 14.72 -18.70
C GLY A 88 -9.23 15.44 -19.90
N SER A 89 -8.72 16.63 -20.27
CA SER A 89 -9.24 17.44 -21.39
C SER A 89 -8.55 17.17 -22.72
N GLY A 90 -7.42 16.44 -22.72
CA GLY A 90 -6.56 16.22 -23.87
C GLY A 90 -6.54 14.77 -24.38
N THR A 91 -5.74 14.56 -25.43
CA THR A 91 -5.43 13.20 -25.91
C THR A 91 -4.39 12.57 -25.01
N ALA A 92 -4.62 11.31 -24.61
CA ALA A 92 -3.65 10.54 -23.83
C ALA A 92 -2.29 10.49 -24.53
N ARG A 93 -1.21 10.77 -23.80
CA ARG A 93 0.17 10.68 -24.29
C ARG A 93 0.79 9.36 -23.82
N PRO A 94 1.37 8.54 -24.72
CA PRO A 94 2.09 7.34 -24.32
C PRO A 94 3.20 7.66 -23.31
N GLY A 95 3.32 6.82 -22.31
CA GLY A 95 4.32 6.89 -21.25
C GLY A 95 5.26 5.68 -21.27
N PRO A 96 5.90 5.36 -20.14
CA PRO A 96 6.79 4.22 -20.01
C PRO A 96 6.05 2.89 -20.19
N GLN A 97 6.83 1.83 -20.33
CA GLN A 97 6.36 0.45 -20.26
C GLN A 97 7.22 -0.29 -19.23
N ALA A 98 6.61 -1.21 -18.50
CA ALA A 98 7.27 -2.01 -17.50
C ALA A 98 6.72 -3.44 -17.48
N VAL A 99 7.45 -4.32 -16.83
CA VAL A 99 6.99 -5.68 -16.51
C VAL A 99 6.85 -5.77 -15.00
N GLY A 100 5.64 -5.97 -14.53
CA GLY A 100 5.38 -6.22 -13.13
C GLY A 100 5.63 -7.69 -12.80
N THR A 101 6.43 -7.96 -11.80
CA THR A 101 6.68 -9.31 -11.28
C THR A 101 5.90 -9.49 -9.98
N TYR A 102 5.30 -10.65 -9.81
CA TYR A 102 4.60 -10.96 -8.57
C TYR A 102 5.58 -11.04 -7.40
N VAL A 103 5.26 -10.33 -6.33
CA VAL A 103 5.91 -10.37 -5.03
C VAL A 103 4.88 -10.86 -4.02
N GLY A 104 5.14 -12.00 -3.40
CA GLY A 104 4.28 -12.55 -2.35
C GLY A 104 4.61 -11.98 -0.99
N ALA A 105 3.60 -11.67 -0.18
CA ALA A 105 3.79 -11.26 1.20
C ALA A 105 4.51 -12.37 2.01
N TYR A 106 5.35 -11.96 2.95
CA TYR A 106 6.15 -12.91 3.75
C TYR A 106 5.28 -13.99 4.41
N GLY A 107 5.76 -15.23 4.41
CA GLY A 107 5.03 -16.38 4.98
C GLY A 107 3.90 -16.94 4.11
N THR A 108 3.61 -16.33 2.95
CA THR A 108 2.67 -16.89 1.96
C THR A 108 3.41 -17.57 0.80
N SER A 109 2.68 -18.21 -0.11
CA SER A 109 3.32 -18.84 -1.27
C SER A 109 4.01 -17.81 -2.16
N GLN A 110 5.29 -18.01 -2.42
CA GLN A 110 6.11 -17.14 -3.28
C GLN A 110 6.22 -17.67 -4.71
N GLY A 111 5.76 -18.87 -4.99
CA GLY A 111 6.16 -19.60 -6.18
C GLY A 111 5.03 -20.09 -7.09
N GLY A 112 5.03 -19.58 -8.29
CA GLY A 112 4.33 -20.06 -9.48
C GLY A 112 4.91 -19.34 -10.68
N SER A 113 5.07 -20.05 -11.81
CA SER A 113 5.61 -19.45 -13.04
C SER A 113 4.53 -18.76 -13.88
N GLU A 114 3.27 -19.08 -13.63
CA GLU A 114 2.12 -18.63 -14.42
C GLU A 114 1.09 -17.93 -13.54
N PRO A 115 0.49 -16.83 -14.03
CA PRO A 115 -0.58 -16.13 -13.34
C PRO A 115 -1.77 -17.05 -13.06
N THR A 116 -2.22 -17.07 -11.80
CA THR A 116 -3.30 -17.94 -11.34
C THR A 116 -4.12 -17.23 -10.28
N PHE A 117 -5.45 -17.34 -10.30
CA PHE A 117 -6.29 -16.86 -9.22
C PHE A 117 -6.17 -17.77 -7.99
N THR A 118 -5.96 -17.15 -6.83
CA THR A 118 -5.76 -17.86 -5.56
C THR A 118 -6.60 -17.23 -4.46
N ASP A 119 -6.99 -18.05 -3.47
CA ASP A 119 -7.56 -17.51 -2.23
C ASP A 119 -6.50 -16.64 -1.50
N PRO A 120 -6.87 -15.46 -0.98
CA PRO A 120 -5.93 -14.59 -0.26
C PRO A 120 -5.27 -15.24 0.98
N ASN A 121 -5.80 -16.34 1.47
CA ASN A 121 -5.16 -17.11 2.56
C ASN A 121 -4.06 -18.06 2.06
N ASP A 122 -4.13 -18.50 0.79
CA ASP A 122 -3.14 -19.41 0.21
C ASP A 122 -1.96 -18.64 -0.39
N ALA A 123 -2.24 -17.57 -1.15
CA ALA A 123 -1.22 -16.67 -1.68
C ALA A 123 -1.72 -15.23 -1.59
N ARG A 124 -0.89 -14.36 -1.03
CA ARG A 124 -1.13 -12.93 -0.91
C ARG A 124 0.07 -12.17 -1.43
N GLY A 125 -0.15 -11.23 -2.31
CA GLY A 125 0.93 -10.45 -2.91
C GLY A 125 0.41 -9.47 -3.94
N ILE A 126 1.33 -8.80 -4.60
CA ILE A 126 1.07 -7.79 -5.63
C ILE A 126 2.09 -7.92 -6.76
N TYR A 127 1.84 -7.25 -7.87
CA TYR A 127 2.80 -7.10 -8.95
C TYR A 127 3.54 -5.78 -8.79
N LEU A 128 4.88 -5.86 -8.74
CA LEU A 128 5.78 -4.74 -8.54
C LEU A 128 6.60 -4.52 -9.81
N ALA A 129 6.76 -3.26 -10.21
CA ALA A 129 7.65 -2.81 -11.28
C ALA A 129 8.31 -1.48 -10.92
N ASP A 130 9.55 -1.28 -11.36
CA ASP A 130 10.19 0.02 -11.27
C ASP A 130 9.79 0.91 -12.43
N VAL A 131 9.23 2.08 -12.13
CA VAL A 131 8.70 3.00 -13.14
C VAL A 131 9.17 4.44 -12.85
N MET A 132 9.55 5.15 -13.91
CA MET A 132 9.87 6.57 -13.84
C MET A 132 8.79 7.38 -14.54
N PHE A 133 8.25 8.37 -13.84
CA PHE A 133 7.28 9.32 -14.40
C PHE A 133 7.94 10.68 -14.68
N ASP A 134 7.68 11.23 -15.87
CA ASP A 134 8.29 12.48 -16.34
C ASP A 134 7.40 13.71 -16.12
N GLN A 135 6.15 13.52 -15.69
CA GLN A 135 5.18 14.60 -15.55
C GLN A 135 4.17 14.35 -14.45
N ALA A 136 3.90 15.37 -13.64
CA ALA A 136 2.84 15.35 -12.63
C ALA A 136 1.45 15.49 -13.26
N GLY A 137 0.47 14.79 -12.71
CA GLY A 137 -0.92 14.80 -13.16
C GLY A 137 -1.54 13.41 -13.11
N THR A 138 -2.64 13.24 -13.81
CA THR A 138 -3.35 11.96 -13.89
C THR A 138 -2.69 11.06 -14.93
N TRP A 139 -2.46 9.83 -14.55
CA TRP A 139 -1.94 8.75 -15.38
C TRP A 139 -2.90 7.57 -15.40
N GLN A 140 -2.80 6.74 -16.41
CA GLN A 140 -3.45 5.45 -16.51
C GLN A 140 -2.39 4.36 -16.68
N VAL A 141 -2.60 3.23 -16.04
CA VAL A 141 -1.90 1.97 -16.33
C VAL A 141 -2.86 1.01 -17.01
N ASP A 142 -2.40 0.39 -18.08
CA ASP A 142 -3.04 -0.74 -18.74
C ASP A 142 -2.19 -1.98 -18.46
N ALA A 143 -2.64 -2.85 -17.58
CA ALA A 143 -1.96 -4.09 -17.24
C ALA A 143 -2.56 -5.25 -18.06
N THR A 144 -1.70 -5.94 -18.78
CA THR A 144 -2.07 -7.12 -19.59
C THR A 144 -1.44 -8.36 -18.98
N VAL A 145 -2.26 -9.37 -18.78
CA VAL A 145 -1.87 -10.68 -18.26
C VAL A 145 -2.42 -11.78 -19.17
N ASP A 146 -1.62 -12.81 -19.38
CA ASP A 146 -2.05 -14.05 -20.04
C ASP A 146 -2.39 -15.07 -18.95
N ILE A 147 -3.68 -15.39 -18.83
CA ILE A 147 -4.18 -16.34 -17.84
C ILE A 147 -4.34 -17.69 -18.56
N PRO A 148 -3.73 -18.78 -18.06
CA PRO A 148 -3.87 -20.10 -18.63
C PRO A 148 -5.34 -20.48 -18.82
N ASP A 149 -5.67 -21.05 -19.97
CA ASP A 149 -7.02 -21.47 -20.38
C ASP A 149 -8.06 -20.33 -20.56
N GLU A 150 -7.76 -19.11 -20.19
CA GLU A 150 -8.65 -17.94 -20.32
C GLU A 150 -8.17 -16.93 -21.38
N GLY A 151 -6.88 -16.97 -21.73
CA GLY A 151 -6.24 -16.06 -22.66
C GLY A 151 -5.89 -14.70 -22.06
N SER A 152 -5.55 -13.77 -22.95
CA SER A 152 -5.07 -12.43 -22.56
C SER A 152 -6.20 -11.56 -22.03
N ARG A 153 -5.92 -10.85 -20.94
CA ARG A 153 -6.81 -9.85 -20.32
C ARG A 153 -6.05 -8.56 -20.12
N THR A 154 -6.70 -7.45 -20.41
CA THR A 154 -6.17 -6.11 -20.12
C THR A 154 -7.12 -5.39 -19.20
N LEU A 155 -6.58 -4.85 -18.11
CA LEU A 155 -7.28 -4.07 -17.09
C LEU A 155 -6.65 -2.68 -17.02
N SER A 156 -7.45 -1.68 -16.74
CA SER A 156 -7.01 -0.28 -16.67
C SER A 156 -7.36 0.32 -15.33
N ALA A 157 -6.43 1.10 -14.76
CA ALA A 157 -6.67 1.92 -13.59
C ALA A 157 -6.01 3.28 -13.74
N SER A 158 -6.62 4.32 -13.14
CA SER A 158 -6.06 5.66 -13.12
C SER A 158 -5.45 5.97 -11.75
N PHE A 159 -4.37 6.74 -11.75
CA PHE A 159 -3.67 7.17 -10.54
C PHE A 159 -3.09 8.57 -10.72
N VAL A 160 -2.57 9.14 -9.64
CA VAL A 160 -1.98 10.49 -9.66
C VAL A 160 -0.49 10.41 -9.40
N VAL A 161 0.29 11.14 -10.19
CA VAL A 161 1.71 11.41 -9.96
C VAL A 161 1.84 12.87 -9.54
N THR A 162 2.46 13.13 -8.41
CA THR A 162 2.69 14.47 -7.87
C THR A 162 4.01 15.07 -8.37
N LYS A 163 4.26 16.35 -8.13
CA LYS A 163 5.54 16.98 -8.47
C LYS A 163 6.66 16.51 -7.56
N GLU A 164 6.33 16.31 -6.30
CA GLU A 164 7.25 15.90 -5.23
C GLU A 164 6.52 14.88 -4.36
N HIS A 165 7.26 13.99 -3.73
CA HIS A 165 6.71 13.05 -2.77
C HIS A 165 6.09 13.78 -1.57
N SER A 166 4.98 13.26 -1.06
CA SER A 166 4.33 13.75 0.16
C SER A 166 4.97 13.16 1.42
N LEU A 167 5.50 11.95 1.30
CA LEU A 167 6.19 11.21 2.35
C LEU A 167 7.71 11.29 2.15
N PRO A 168 8.53 11.03 3.18
CA PRO A 168 9.97 10.93 3.03
C PRO A 168 10.35 9.94 1.91
N ALA A 169 11.30 10.33 1.07
CA ALA A 169 11.63 9.61 -0.15
C ALA A 169 13.16 9.39 -0.31
N PRO A 170 13.60 8.50 -1.21
CA PRO A 170 15.01 8.32 -1.50
C PRO A 170 15.71 9.64 -1.83
N GLY A 171 16.82 9.91 -1.15
CA GLY A 171 17.59 11.16 -1.21
C GLY A 171 17.30 12.14 -0.08
N ASP A 172 16.17 12.01 0.61
CA ASP A 172 15.86 12.84 1.79
C ASP A 172 16.69 12.42 3.00
N ARG A 173 16.90 13.37 3.91
CA ARG A 173 17.42 13.04 5.23
C ARG A 173 16.31 12.46 6.09
N ALA A 174 16.60 11.33 6.72
CA ALA A 174 15.73 10.73 7.72
C ALA A 174 15.49 11.71 8.88
N LYS A 175 14.24 11.77 9.33
CA LYS A 175 13.84 12.63 10.46
C LYS A 175 14.27 11.96 11.77
N PRO A 176 15.09 12.58 12.62
CA PRO A 176 15.33 12.10 13.98
C PRO A 176 13.99 12.07 14.74
N THR A 177 13.55 10.89 15.12
CA THR A 177 12.20 10.69 15.64
C THR A 177 12.22 9.85 16.91
N GLU A 178 11.55 10.34 17.93
CA GLU A 178 11.33 9.64 19.20
C GLU A 178 10.07 8.76 19.07
N ASN A 179 10.23 7.58 18.49
CA ASN A 179 9.18 6.56 18.45
C ASN A 179 9.05 5.85 19.80
N LEU A 180 7.92 5.20 20.03
CA LEU A 180 7.72 4.39 21.23
C LEU A 180 8.64 3.15 21.18
N THR A 181 9.20 2.82 22.36
CA THR A 181 10.11 1.69 22.57
C THR A 181 9.69 0.87 23.80
N MET A 182 10.37 -0.23 24.06
CA MET A 182 10.18 -1.03 25.27
C MET A 182 10.39 -0.23 26.57
N ASP A 183 11.18 0.84 26.53
CA ASP A 183 11.45 1.73 27.68
C ASP A 183 10.38 2.82 27.85
N SER A 184 9.43 2.92 26.92
CA SER A 184 8.39 3.94 26.98
C SER A 184 7.44 3.72 28.16
N THR A 185 7.26 4.72 29.00
CA THR A 185 6.40 4.64 30.18
C THR A 185 5.05 5.34 29.98
N GLY A 186 4.01 4.84 30.64
CA GLY A 186 2.67 5.46 30.59
C GLY A 186 1.93 5.25 29.28
N VAL A 187 2.34 4.26 28.48
CA VAL A 187 1.67 3.82 27.25
C VAL A 187 1.29 2.34 27.38
N PRO A 188 0.17 1.90 26.78
CA PRO A 188 -0.16 0.49 26.75
C PRO A 188 0.81 -0.26 25.80
N PRO A 189 1.13 -1.55 26.07
CA PRO A 189 1.96 -2.36 25.17
C PRO A 189 1.48 -2.35 23.71
N ALA A 190 0.16 -2.37 23.48
CA ALA A 190 -0.44 -2.30 22.15
C ALA A 190 -0.16 -0.98 21.39
N ALA A 191 0.38 0.06 22.03
CA ALA A 191 0.84 1.27 21.36
C ALA A 191 2.30 1.12 20.85
N ILE A 192 3.02 0.12 21.32
CA ILE A 192 4.37 -0.25 20.85
C ILE A 192 4.23 -1.25 19.72
N ASP A 193 3.33 -2.24 19.88
CA ASP A 193 2.98 -3.23 18.86
C ASP A 193 1.54 -3.70 19.08
N SER A 194 0.69 -3.57 18.07
CA SER A 194 -0.74 -3.90 18.18
C SER A 194 -1.01 -5.39 18.45
N ARG A 195 -0.03 -6.28 18.27
CA ARG A 195 -0.14 -7.70 18.66
C ARG A 195 -0.15 -7.89 20.19
N ALA A 196 0.30 -6.89 20.95
CA ALA A 196 0.31 -6.90 22.43
C ALA A 196 -1.04 -6.45 23.03
N LEU A 197 -2.16 -6.98 22.54
CA LEU A 197 -3.49 -6.70 23.06
C LEU A 197 -3.75 -7.41 24.40
N ASP A 198 -4.69 -6.87 25.18
CA ASP A 198 -5.24 -7.46 26.41
C ASP A 198 -4.18 -7.87 27.45
N GLY A 199 -3.06 -7.16 27.47
CA GLY A 199 -1.96 -7.40 28.41
C GLY A 199 -0.97 -8.47 27.98
N ALA A 200 -1.03 -8.90 26.71
CA ALA A 200 0.02 -9.73 26.13
C ALA A 200 1.36 -8.97 26.13
N PRO A 201 2.50 -9.67 26.24
CA PRO A 201 3.79 -9.04 26.07
C PRO A 201 3.97 -8.51 24.64
N VAL A 202 4.76 -7.46 24.49
CA VAL A 202 5.18 -6.97 23.16
C VAL A 202 6.00 -8.08 22.49
N PRO A 203 5.60 -8.58 21.30
CA PRO A 203 6.41 -9.52 20.55
C PRO A 203 7.64 -8.82 19.98
N ASP A 204 8.65 -9.62 19.62
CA ASP A 204 9.86 -9.14 18.94
C ASP A 204 10.48 -7.88 19.59
N PRO A 205 10.79 -7.93 20.92
CA PRO A 205 11.18 -6.75 21.68
C PRO A 205 12.43 -6.05 21.12
N ASP A 206 13.27 -6.78 20.37
CA ASP A 206 14.47 -6.25 19.74
C ASP A 206 14.14 -5.25 18.61
N LEU A 207 12.97 -5.37 17.97
CA LEU A 207 12.48 -4.39 16.98
C LEU A 207 11.96 -3.10 17.61
N HIS A 208 11.84 -3.07 18.94
CA HIS A 208 11.35 -1.94 19.74
C HIS A 208 12.37 -1.44 20.76
N GLY A 209 13.65 -1.81 20.60
CA GLY A 209 14.70 -1.52 21.57
C GLY A 209 15.31 -0.13 21.47
N THR A 210 15.06 0.62 20.38
CA THR A 210 15.69 1.94 20.15
C THR A 210 14.77 2.89 19.40
N THR A 211 15.04 4.19 19.49
CA THR A 211 14.37 5.20 18.68
C THR A 211 15.07 5.39 17.33
N ILE A 212 14.36 5.93 16.34
CA ILE A 212 14.95 6.33 15.06
C ILE A 212 16.04 7.38 15.30
N ALA A 213 15.83 8.29 16.26
CA ALA A 213 16.81 9.32 16.63
C ALA A 213 18.12 8.68 17.13
N ASP A 214 18.04 7.78 18.10
CA ASP A 214 19.21 7.10 18.66
C ASP A 214 19.89 6.16 17.63
N ALA A 215 19.11 5.56 16.72
CA ALA A 215 19.65 4.71 15.66
C ALA A 215 20.47 5.53 14.64
N LEU A 216 20.04 6.74 14.30
CA LEU A 216 20.78 7.64 13.41
C LEU A 216 22.14 8.02 13.98
N ASP A 217 22.27 8.17 15.30
CA ASP A 217 23.54 8.48 15.97
C ASP A 217 24.55 7.31 15.89
N GLN A 218 24.08 6.08 15.65
CA GLN A 218 24.93 4.90 15.51
C GLN A 218 25.69 4.86 14.18
N GLN A 219 25.31 5.67 13.20
CA GLN A 219 25.93 5.71 11.86
C GLN A 219 26.02 4.32 11.19
N ARG A 220 24.97 3.51 11.37
CA ARG A 220 24.76 2.21 10.75
C ARG A 220 23.56 2.27 9.81
N PRO A 221 23.42 1.36 8.83
CA PRO A 221 22.16 1.23 8.11
C PRO A 221 20.99 0.98 9.06
N ILE A 222 19.82 1.52 8.74
CA ILE A 222 18.59 1.36 9.53
C ILE A 222 17.48 0.89 8.59
N LEU A 223 16.72 -0.10 9.02
CA LEU A 223 15.45 -0.48 8.41
C LEU A 223 14.33 -0.14 9.40
N VAL A 224 13.44 0.76 8.97
CA VAL A 224 12.30 1.20 9.78
C VAL A 224 11.01 0.83 9.07
N LEU A 225 10.21 -0.03 9.70
CA LEU A 225 8.88 -0.41 9.23
C LEU A 225 7.81 0.31 10.04
N PHE A 226 6.95 1.04 9.36
CA PHE A 226 5.70 1.58 9.91
C PHE A 226 4.55 0.67 9.53
N SER A 227 3.98 -0.04 10.50
CA SER A 227 2.90 -0.99 10.26
C SER A 227 1.98 -1.12 11.47
N THR A 228 0.83 -1.75 11.27
CA THR A 228 -0.13 -2.08 12.34
C THR A 228 -0.64 -3.51 12.16
N PRO A 229 0.10 -4.54 12.62
CA PRO A 229 -0.19 -5.94 12.32
C PRO A 229 -1.62 -6.39 12.63
N THR A 230 -2.24 -5.84 13.68
CA THR A 230 -3.58 -6.25 14.11
C THR A 230 -4.71 -5.47 13.43
N TYR A 231 -4.47 -4.22 13.01
CA TYR A 231 -5.54 -3.32 12.54
C TYR A 231 -5.43 -2.95 11.06
N CYS A 232 -4.53 -3.58 10.35
CA CYS A 232 -4.24 -3.31 8.94
C CYS A 232 -5.40 -3.75 8.03
N VAL A 233 -5.90 -2.82 7.24
CA VAL A 233 -7.01 -3.08 6.31
C VAL A 233 -6.54 -3.87 5.09
N SER A 234 -5.31 -3.59 4.61
CA SER A 234 -4.72 -4.28 3.44
C SER A 234 -4.31 -5.72 3.72
N LEU A 235 -4.27 -6.14 4.99
CA LEU A 235 -3.77 -7.44 5.46
C LEU A 235 -2.27 -7.67 5.17
N MET A 236 -1.52 -6.65 4.78
CA MET A 236 -0.07 -6.75 4.49
C MET A 236 0.79 -6.51 5.72
N CYS A 237 0.36 -5.66 6.67
CA CYS A 237 1.21 -5.25 7.81
C CYS A 237 1.72 -6.42 8.66
N GLY A 238 0.91 -7.45 8.90
CA GLY A 238 1.36 -8.65 9.64
C GLY A 238 2.53 -9.35 8.93
N PRO A 239 2.34 -9.82 7.70
CA PRO A 239 3.41 -10.41 6.90
C PRO A 239 4.66 -9.53 6.78
N GLU A 240 4.50 -8.22 6.59
CA GLU A 240 5.64 -7.30 6.47
C GLU A 240 6.41 -7.15 7.79
N THR A 241 5.69 -7.18 8.92
CA THR A 241 6.35 -7.18 10.24
C THR A 241 7.13 -8.47 10.48
N ASP A 242 6.56 -9.61 10.11
CA ASP A 242 7.24 -10.93 10.19
C ASP A 242 8.45 -10.98 9.23
N GLY A 243 8.34 -10.34 8.05
CA GLY A 243 9.43 -10.18 7.09
C GLY A 243 10.59 -9.34 7.63
N LEU A 244 10.27 -8.22 8.31
CA LEU A 244 11.28 -7.40 8.99
C LEU A 244 11.99 -8.18 10.10
N GLU A 245 11.24 -8.95 10.90
CA GLU A 245 11.81 -9.81 11.94
C GLU A 245 12.75 -10.86 11.33
N ALA A 246 12.35 -11.50 10.24
CA ALA A 246 13.19 -12.46 9.54
C ALA A 246 14.50 -11.83 9.04
N LEU A 247 14.45 -10.62 8.46
CA LEU A 247 15.63 -9.86 8.06
C LEU A 247 16.52 -9.52 9.26
N ALA A 248 15.94 -9.11 10.39
CA ALA A 248 16.68 -8.81 11.62
C ALA A 248 17.42 -10.06 12.15
N ASN A 249 16.74 -11.20 12.15
CA ASN A 249 17.32 -12.47 12.57
C ASN A 249 18.43 -12.96 11.62
N GLN A 250 18.29 -12.72 10.32
CA GLN A 250 19.28 -13.13 9.31
C GLN A 250 20.49 -12.19 9.27
N TYR A 251 20.30 -10.91 9.55
CA TYR A 251 21.33 -9.87 9.38
C TYR A 251 21.53 -8.99 10.64
N PRO A 252 21.66 -9.56 11.86
CA PRO A 252 21.59 -8.80 13.12
C PRO A 252 22.67 -7.72 13.26
N ASP A 253 23.84 -7.91 12.62
CA ASP A 253 24.95 -6.98 12.68
C ASP A 253 25.03 -6.01 11.47
N ARG A 254 24.10 -6.11 10.52
CA ARG A 254 24.13 -5.33 9.28
C ARG A 254 23.40 -4.00 9.39
N ALA A 255 22.30 -3.96 10.13
CA ALA A 255 21.46 -2.78 10.29
C ALA A 255 20.90 -2.69 11.71
N VAL A 256 20.30 -1.57 12.03
CA VAL A 256 19.34 -1.43 13.13
C VAL A 256 17.95 -1.67 12.55
N PHE A 257 17.19 -2.57 13.13
CA PHE A 257 15.83 -2.89 12.69
C PHE A 257 14.82 -2.32 13.68
N ILE A 258 13.84 -1.56 13.18
CA ILE A 258 12.85 -0.87 14.00
C ILE A 258 11.46 -1.10 13.43
N HIS A 259 10.53 -1.55 14.26
CA HIS A 259 9.10 -1.52 13.97
C HIS A 259 8.45 -0.37 14.74
N VAL A 260 7.63 0.42 14.05
CA VAL A 260 6.85 1.52 14.61
C VAL A 260 5.37 1.27 14.38
N GLU A 261 4.65 1.01 15.47
CA GLU A 261 3.20 0.84 15.44
C GLU A 261 2.50 2.14 15.01
N ILE A 262 1.53 2.02 14.11
CA ILE A 262 0.73 3.16 13.61
C ILE A 262 -0.14 3.77 14.71
N TRP A 263 -0.78 2.93 15.52
CA TRP A 263 -1.80 3.37 16.45
C TRP A 263 -1.28 3.48 17.89
N ARG A 264 -1.33 4.69 18.43
CA ARG A 264 -1.20 4.87 19.88
C ARG A 264 -2.45 4.37 20.62
N ASN A 265 -3.62 4.52 20.01
CA ASN A 265 -4.88 3.98 20.49
C ASN A 265 -5.86 3.85 19.32
N TYR A 266 -5.99 2.65 18.78
CA TYR A 266 -6.86 2.37 17.63
C TYR A 266 -8.34 2.69 17.92
N GLN A 267 -8.87 2.27 19.09
CA GLN A 267 -10.28 2.46 19.44
C GLN A 267 -10.69 3.95 19.51
N LYS A 268 -9.71 4.84 19.74
CA LYS A 268 -9.90 6.30 19.77
C LYS A 268 -9.39 7.00 18.52
N SER A 269 -8.95 6.25 17.52
CA SER A 269 -8.34 6.76 16.28
C SER A 269 -7.17 7.72 16.56
N VAL A 270 -6.35 7.41 17.58
CA VAL A 270 -5.16 8.19 17.91
C VAL A 270 -3.94 7.53 17.30
N VAL A 271 -3.34 8.19 16.33
CA VAL A 271 -2.11 7.76 15.66
C VAL A 271 -0.89 8.03 16.55
N ASN A 272 0.13 7.18 16.47
CA ASN A 272 1.44 7.45 17.04
C ASN A 272 2.09 8.65 16.34
N ARG A 273 2.73 9.53 17.12
CA ARG A 273 3.36 10.72 16.57
C ARG A 273 4.42 10.39 15.53
N ALA A 274 5.25 9.38 15.78
CA ALA A 274 6.27 8.94 14.84
C ALA A 274 5.66 8.51 13.50
N ALA A 275 4.59 7.70 13.51
CA ALA A 275 3.89 7.31 12.31
C ALA A 275 3.28 8.52 11.58
N ASN A 276 2.65 9.44 12.33
CA ASN A 276 2.12 10.66 11.73
C ASN A 276 3.21 11.51 11.04
N ASP A 277 4.40 11.59 11.62
CA ASP A 277 5.50 12.41 11.10
C ASP A 277 6.17 11.79 9.85
N TRP A 278 6.01 10.49 9.61
CA TRP A 278 6.66 9.75 8.50
C TRP A 278 5.70 9.30 7.41
N VAL A 279 4.53 8.76 7.77
CA VAL A 279 3.62 8.09 6.83
C VAL A 279 2.24 8.74 6.75
N CYS A 280 2.04 9.88 7.35
CA CYS A 280 0.94 10.80 7.08
C CYS A 280 1.47 12.05 6.36
N CYS A 281 0.84 12.52 5.38
CA CYS A 281 -0.30 11.99 4.67
C CYS A 281 0.03 11.99 3.18
N ASP A 282 -0.48 11.02 2.44
CA ASP A 282 -0.35 10.97 0.99
C ASP A 282 -1.06 12.15 0.30
N ALA A 283 -1.02 12.19 -1.03
CA ALA A 283 -1.64 13.26 -1.82
C ALA A 283 -3.17 13.39 -1.61
N THR A 284 -3.82 12.38 -1.03
CA THR A 284 -5.26 12.39 -0.71
C THR A 284 -5.55 12.87 0.71
N GLY A 285 -4.53 13.08 1.53
CA GLY A 285 -4.64 13.42 2.94
C GLY A 285 -4.82 12.20 3.84
N SER A 286 -4.56 10.99 3.33
CA SER A 286 -4.70 9.74 4.05
C SER A 286 -3.36 9.26 4.61
N LEU A 287 -3.41 8.64 5.78
CA LEU A 287 -2.30 7.85 6.30
C LEU A 287 -2.31 6.51 5.57
N THR A 288 -1.13 6.09 5.10
CA THR A 288 -0.95 4.84 4.36
C THR A 288 0.06 3.95 5.07
N GLU A 289 -0.24 2.65 5.14
CA GLU A 289 0.61 1.61 5.75
C GLU A 289 0.43 0.26 5.04
N PRO A 290 1.43 -0.63 5.11
CA PRO A 290 2.76 -0.46 5.70
C PRO A 290 3.74 0.32 4.81
N TRP A 291 4.81 0.85 5.41
CA TRP A 291 5.95 1.45 4.72
C TRP A 291 7.26 0.99 5.37
N LEU A 292 8.18 0.46 4.57
CA LEU A 292 9.55 0.16 4.96
C LEU A 292 10.49 1.23 4.39
N PHE A 293 11.41 1.74 5.20
CA PHE A 293 12.45 2.69 4.79
C PHE A 293 13.83 2.10 5.06
N LEU A 294 14.70 2.12 4.05
CA LEU A 294 16.11 1.82 4.18
C LEU A 294 16.91 3.13 4.28
N ILE A 295 17.57 3.34 5.40
CA ILE A 295 18.35 4.54 5.68
C ILE A 295 19.83 4.15 5.73
N GLY A 296 20.65 4.89 5.02
CA GLY A 296 22.09 4.66 5.02
C GLY A 296 22.78 5.18 6.28
N PRO A 297 24.07 4.79 6.53
CA PRO A 297 24.86 5.29 7.67
C PRO A 297 25.05 6.81 7.68
N ASP A 298 24.85 7.46 6.54
CA ASP A 298 24.88 8.91 6.36
C ASP A 298 23.56 9.60 6.77
N GLY A 299 22.57 8.84 7.23
CA GLY A 299 21.24 9.33 7.60
C GLY A 299 20.37 9.72 6.41
N VAL A 300 20.71 9.28 5.19
CA VAL A 300 19.92 9.53 3.97
C VAL A 300 19.10 8.28 3.64
N ILE A 301 17.85 8.47 3.32
CA ILE A 301 16.94 7.40 2.84
C ILE A 301 17.50 6.92 1.49
N LYS A 302 17.75 5.63 1.38
CA LYS A 302 18.29 5.00 0.16
C LYS A 302 17.19 4.41 -0.68
N ASP A 303 16.21 3.77 -0.04
CA ASP A 303 15.01 3.26 -0.67
C ASP A 303 13.84 3.19 0.31
N ARG A 304 12.64 2.92 -0.22
CA ARG A 304 11.41 2.70 0.55
C ARG A 304 10.44 1.82 -0.22
N TRP A 305 9.71 0.99 0.50
CA TRP A 305 8.70 0.08 -0.05
C TRP A 305 7.38 0.26 0.69
N GLY A 306 6.30 0.16 -0.05
CA GLY A 306 4.94 0.10 0.51
C GLY A 306 3.90 -0.05 -0.59
N PRO A 307 2.88 -0.88 -0.38
CA PRO A 307 2.53 -1.60 0.86
C PRO A 307 3.22 -2.95 1.06
N LEU A 308 4.10 -3.39 0.16
CA LEU A 308 4.79 -4.68 0.26
C LEU A 308 6.26 -4.54 -0.15
N PHE A 309 7.15 -5.31 0.47
CA PHE A 309 8.55 -5.42 0.08
C PHE A 309 8.95 -6.87 -0.16
N ASP A 310 9.90 -7.07 -1.08
CA ASP A 310 10.60 -8.34 -1.25
C ASP A 310 11.80 -8.40 -0.29
N PRO A 311 11.81 -9.31 0.72
CA PRO A 311 12.94 -9.42 1.63
C PRO A 311 14.28 -9.70 0.94
N ASP A 312 14.29 -10.40 -0.19
CA ASP A 312 15.50 -10.67 -0.95
C ASP A 312 16.03 -9.42 -1.65
N GLU A 313 15.14 -8.55 -2.12
CA GLU A 313 15.52 -7.24 -2.67
C GLU A 313 16.08 -6.33 -1.58
N VAL A 314 15.38 -6.20 -0.45
CA VAL A 314 15.85 -5.43 0.71
C VAL A 314 17.20 -5.91 1.19
N ALA A 315 17.43 -7.23 1.28
CA ALA A 315 18.70 -7.81 1.67
C ALA A 315 19.83 -7.47 0.67
N LYS A 316 19.54 -7.48 -0.62
CA LYS A 316 20.48 -7.07 -1.67
C LYS A 316 20.92 -5.61 -1.51
N GLU A 317 19.96 -4.71 -1.31
CA GLU A 317 20.25 -3.31 -1.14
C GLU A 317 21.00 -3.02 0.15
N LEU A 318 20.58 -3.65 1.25
CA LEU A 318 21.30 -3.59 2.52
C LEU A 318 22.76 -4.06 2.37
N ALA A 319 23.01 -5.08 1.56
CA ALA A 319 24.37 -5.60 1.32
C ALA A 319 25.28 -4.59 0.60
N GLN A 320 24.72 -3.65 -0.17
CA GLN A 320 25.49 -2.63 -0.89
C GLN A 320 25.92 -1.46 0.00
N LEU A 321 25.26 -1.26 1.14
CA LEU A 321 25.58 -0.18 2.05
C LEU A 321 26.87 -0.48 2.86
N PRO A 322 27.68 0.53 3.19
CA PRO A 322 28.79 0.38 4.11
C PRO A 322 28.26 -0.03 5.51
N ARG A 323 29.14 -0.73 6.26
CA ARG A 323 28.86 -1.14 7.64
C ARG A 323 29.12 0.00 8.60
#